data_02928b8269d2e558f7431f7d359b8cb8
#
_entry.id   02928b8269d2e558f7431f7d359b8cb8
#
_cell.length_a   1.000
_cell.length_b   1.000
_cell.length_c   1.000
_cell.angle_alpha   90.00
_cell.angle_beta   90.00
_cell.angle_gamma   90.00
#
_symmetry.space_group_name_H-M   'P 1'
#
loop_
_entity.id
_entity.type
_entity.pdbx_description
1 polymer ?
#
loop_
_entity_poly.entity_id
_entity_poly.type
_entity_poly.pdbx_seq_one_letter_code
_entity_poly.pdbx_strand_id
1 'polypeptide(L)'
;GEGIKSEADGWVSAFVRLPFGDPSTQRFVILGLSQPVQEVVQATQEMGWKTIQIIGLLAALALLLAALVSRVVTGPLKSMVTAMGHFSRSKTISVLPSQRQDEIGLLARSLNEMQTTLVDNLRELQESRQTLKHLAQHDPLTGLPNRALFKDRLSHAITQARRDRGRLAMLFVDLDGFKAINDGHGHHAGDLLLVGASQRMVGCVRAADTIGRLGGDEFVVLLTSIEQAQDA
;
A
#
# COMPACT_ATOMS: atom_id res chain seq x y z
N GLY A 1 -26.09 -72.77 -23.26
CA GLY A 1 -25.05 -73.36 -24.12
C GLY A 1 -23.71 -72.98 -23.56
N GLU A 2 -22.94 -73.94 -23.05
CA GLU A 2 -21.55 -73.71 -22.61
C GLU A 2 -20.66 -73.49 -23.84
N GLY A 3 -20.11 -72.27 -23.98
CA GLY A 3 -19.12 -71.96 -25.01
C GLY A 3 -17.73 -72.38 -24.52
N ILE A 4 -17.06 -73.27 -25.22
CA ILE A 4 -15.67 -73.65 -24.95
C ILE A 4 -14.77 -72.63 -25.68
N LYS A 5 -13.88 -71.97 -24.96
CA LYS A 5 -12.84 -71.10 -25.54
C LYS A 5 -11.56 -71.96 -25.59
N SER A 6 -10.89 -71.97 -26.71
CA SER A 6 -9.58 -72.57 -26.87
C SER A 6 -8.63 -71.59 -27.53
N GLU A 7 -7.42 -71.51 -27.01
CA GLU A 7 -6.34 -70.73 -27.58
C GLU A 7 -5.27 -71.71 -28.02
N ALA A 8 -5.09 -71.86 -29.31
CA ALA A 8 -4.07 -72.71 -29.89
C ALA A 8 -3.54 -72.08 -31.19
N ASP A 9 -2.23 -72.10 -31.41
CA ASP A 9 -1.56 -71.66 -32.63
C ASP A 9 -1.83 -70.19 -33.04
N GLY A 10 -2.01 -69.24 -32.01
CA GLY A 10 -2.27 -67.84 -32.31
C GLY A 10 -3.69 -67.55 -32.80
N TRP A 11 -4.63 -68.42 -32.57
CA TRP A 11 -6.06 -68.22 -32.87
C TRP A 11 -6.90 -68.32 -31.60
N VAL A 12 -7.83 -67.42 -31.46
CA VAL A 12 -8.89 -67.51 -30.43
C VAL A 12 -10.12 -68.08 -31.09
N SER A 13 -10.54 -69.26 -30.61
CA SER A 13 -11.70 -69.96 -31.14
C SER A 13 -12.79 -70.08 -30.07
N ALA A 14 -14.00 -69.74 -30.43
CA ALA A 14 -15.19 -69.94 -29.61
C ALA A 14 -16.09 -70.95 -30.29
N PHE A 15 -16.44 -71.99 -29.56
CA PHE A 15 -17.29 -73.08 -30.08
C PHE A 15 -18.63 -73.07 -29.34
N VAL A 16 -19.72 -73.08 -30.06
CA VAL A 16 -21.08 -73.19 -29.52
C VAL A 16 -21.69 -74.54 -30.00
N ARG A 17 -22.16 -75.31 -29.07
CA ARG A 17 -22.85 -76.54 -29.33
C ARG A 17 -24.35 -76.32 -29.52
N LEU A 18 -24.88 -76.62 -30.68
CA LEU A 18 -26.30 -76.48 -31.02
C LEU A 18 -26.92 -77.83 -31.16
N PRO A 19 -28.00 -78.20 -30.46
CA PRO A 19 -28.73 -79.45 -30.66
C PRO A 19 -29.35 -79.45 -32.04
N PHE A 20 -29.27 -80.60 -32.73
CA PHE A 20 -29.80 -80.75 -34.08
C PHE A 20 -30.62 -82.03 -34.20
N GLY A 21 -31.86 -81.92 -34.65
CA GLY A 21 -32.75 -83.08 -34.88
C GLY A 21 -33.60 -83.42 -33.66
N ASP A 22 -34.15 -84.66 -33.66
CA ASP A 22 -35.02 -85.20 -32.60
C ASP A 22 -34.26 -85.28 -31.27
N PRO A 23 -34.80 -84.73 -30.14
CA PRO A 23 -34.19 -84.79 -28.82
C PRO A 23 -33.73 -86.22 -28.38
N SER A 24 -34.31 -87.28 -28.93
CA SER A 24 -33.96 -88.65 -28.60
C SER A 24 -32.62 -89.12 -29.22
N THR A 25 -32.09 -88.39 -30.23
CA THR A 25 -30.90 -88.85 -30.99
C THR A 25 -29.60 -88.21 -30.53
N GLN A 26 -29.61 -87.27 -29.52
CA GLN A 26 -28.45 -86.57 -29.00
C GLN A 26 -27.49 -86.02 -30.08
N ARG A 27 -28.00 -85.70 -31.26
CA ARG A 27 -27.19 -85.07 -32.32
C ARG A 27 -27.00 -83.62 -32.09
N PHE A 28 -25.77 -83.13 -32.36
CA PHE A 28 -25.44 -81.66 -32.19
C PHE A 28 -24.54 -81.22 -33.33
N VAL A 29 -24.59 -79.91 -33.61
CA VAL A 29 -23.67 -79.23 -34.52
C VAL A 29 -22.81 -78.35 -33.67
N ILE A 30 -21.49 -78.36 -33.90
CA ILE A 30 -20.56 -77.41 -33.27
C ILE A 30 -20.29 -76.25 -34.25
N LEU A 31 -20.67 -75.11 -33.89
CA LEU A 31 -20.35 -73.87 -34.63
C LEU A 31 -19.11 -73.23 -33.97
N GLY A 32 -18.02 -73.18 -34.75
CA GLY A 32 -16.77 -72.53 -34.30
C GLY A 32 -16.53 -71.21 -35.02
N LEU A 33 -16.23 -70.20 -34.27
CA LEU A 33 -15.73 -68.89 -34.75
C LEU A 33 -14.27 -68.74 -34.30
N SER A 34 -13.37 -68.59 -35.26
CA SER A 34 -11.96 -68.43 -34.98
C SER A 34 -11.46 -67.09 -35.53
N GLN A 35 -10.75 -66.31 -34.70
CA GLN A 35 -10.10 -65.11 -35.14
C GLN A 35 -8.61 -65.15 -34.76
N PRO A 36 -7.69 -64.63 -35.60
CA PRO A 36 -6.28 -64.57 -35.28
C PRO A 36 -6.06 -63.59 -34.12
N VAL A 37 -5.32 -63.95 -33.08
CA VAL A 37 -4.98 -63.16 -31.89
C VAL A 37 -4.29 -61.84 -32.28
N GLN A 38 -3.46 -61.90 -33.33
CA GLN A 38 -2.74 -60.76 -33.83
C GLN A 38 -3.66 -59.60 -34.28
N GLU A 39 -4.75 -59.83 -34.93
CA GLU A 39 -5.71 -58.82 -35.37
C GLU A 39 -6.41 -58.14 -34.18
N VAL A 40 -6.74 -58.89 -33.15
CA VAL A 40 -7.37 -58.44 -31.94
C VAL A 40 -6.39 -57.57 -31.13
N VAL A 41 -5.14 -58.00 -31.02
CA VAL A 41 -4.08 -57.29 -30.31
C VAL A 41 -3.69 -56.00 -31.04
N GLN A 42 -3.54 -56.01 -32.37
CA GLN A 42 -3.24 -54.83 -33.16
C GLN A 42 -4.33 -53.76 -33.06
N ALA A 43 -5.60 -54.14 -33.19
CA ALA A 43 -6.71 -53.20 -33.02
C ALA A 43 -6.73 -52.57 -31.63
N THR A 44 -6.41 -53.32 -30.58
CA THR A 44 -6.33 -52.80 -29.20
C THR A 44 -5.13 -51.89 -29.01
N GLN A 45 -3.98 -52.18 -29.60
CA GLN A 45 -2.80 -51.34 -29.54
C GLN A 45 -2.99 -49.98 -30.28
N GLU A 46 -3.57 -49.99 -31.48
CA GLU A 46 -3.87 -48.78 -32.23
C GLU A 46 -4.86 -47.87 -31.48
N MET A 47 -5.89 -48.44 -30.87
CA MET A 47 -6.81 -47.70 -30.00
C MET A 47 -6.09 -47.13 -28.80
N GLY A 48 -5.18 -47.87 -28.18
CA GLY A 48 -4.38 -47.42 -27.04
C GLY A 48 -3.51 -46.19 -27.39
N TRP A 49 -2.79 -46.28 -28.52
CA TRP A 49 -1.94 -45.13 -28.97
C TRP A 49 -2.76 -43.87 -29.29
N LYS A 50 -3.90 -43.99 -29.97
CA LYS A 50 -4.80 -42.87 -30.26
C LYS A 50 -5.33 -42.26 -28.97
N THR A 51 -5.68 -43.07 -27.99
CA THR A 51 -6.14 -42.58 -26.66
C THR A 51 -5.05 -41.82 -25.94
N ILE A 52 -3.80 -42.32 -25.92
CA ILE A 52 -2.66 -41.62 -25.31
C ILE A 52 -2.39 -40.28 -26.00
N GLN A 53 -2.46 -40.23 -27.34
CA GLN A 53 -2.28 -38.98 -28.11
C GLN A 53 -3.37 -37.97 -27.79
N ILE A 54 -4.63 -38.36 -27.66
CA ILE A 54 -5.75 -37.46 -27.29
C ILE A 54 -5.55 -36.95 -25.88
N ILE A 55 -5.19 -37.80 -24.92
CA ILE A 55 -4.91 -37.39 -23.54
C ILE A 55 -3.74 -36.40 -23.49
N GLY A 56 -2.66 -36.69 -24.22
CA GLY A 56 -1.51 -35.80 -24.33
C GLY A 56 -1.86 -34.42 -24.91
N LEU A 57 -2.68 -34.39 -25.96
CA LEU A 57 -3.16 -33.16 -26.57
C LEU A 57 -4.03 -32.35 -25.62
N LEU A 58 -4.96 -33.01 -24.93
CA LEU A 58 -5.82 -32.36 -23.94
C LEU A 58 -5.01 -31.79 -22.75
N ALA A 59 -4.03 -32.52 -22.27
CA ALA A 59 -3.12 -32.09 -21.23
C ALA A 59 -2.29 -30.87 -21.67
N ALA A 60 -1.75 -30.89 -22.88
CA ALA A 60 -1.02 -29.75 -23.45
C ALA A 60 -1.91 -28.52 -23.60
N LEU A 61 -3.14 -28.69 -24.07
CA LEU A 61 -4.12 -27.60 -24.18
C LEU A 61 -4.49 -27.02 -22.81
N ALA A 62 -4.70 -27.88 -21.80
CA ALA A 62 -4.99 -27.44 -20.45
C ALA A 62 -3.83 -26.64 -19.83
N LEU A 63 -2.59 -27.07 -20.02
CA LEU A 63 -1.40 -26.33 -19.58
C LEU A 63 -1.26 -24.97 -20.28
N LEU A 64 -1.53 -24.93 -21.58
CA LEU A 64 -1.50 -23.70 -22.37
C LEU A 64 -2.57 -22.70 -21.85
N LEU A 65 -3.78 -23.18 -21.62
CA LEU A 65 -4.87 -22.36 -21.06
C LEU A 65 -4.53 -21.87 -19.64
N ALA A 66 -3.99 -22.73 -18.78
CA ALA A 66 -3.56 -22.36 -17.45
C ALA A 66 -2.46 -21.27 -17.49
N ALA A 67 -1.48 -21.41 -18.39
CA ALA A 67 -0.43 -20.41 -18.58
C ALA A 67 -0.99 -19.08 -19.11
N LEU A 68 -1.96 -19.12 -20.02
CA LEU A 68 -2.64 -17.95 -20.53
C LEU A 68 -3.41 -17.21 -19.44
N VAL A 69 -4.22 -17.91 -18.67
CA VAL A 69 -4.97 -17.34 -17.53
C VAL A 69 -4.02 -16.75 -16.49
N SER A 70 -2.94 -17.44 -16.19
CA SER A 70 -1.92 -16.94 -15.26
C SER A 70 -1.32 -15.61 -15.73
N ARG A 71 -0.98 -15.47 -17.02
CA ARG A 71 -0.41 -14.25 -17.58
C ARG A 71 -1.42 -13.11 -17.73
N VAL A 72 -2.64 -13.43 -18.16
CA VAL A 72 -3.65 -12.41 -18.51
C VAL A 72 -4.40 -11.91 -17.28
N VAL A 73 -4.66 -12.76 -16.30
CA VAL A 73 -5.49 -12.43 -15.13
C VAL A 73 -4.68 -12.43 -13.84
N THR A 74 -4.05 -13.57 -13.50
CA THR A 74 -3.43 -13.75 -12.18
C THR A 74 -2.21 -12.84 -11.97
N GLY A 75 -1.37 -12.69 -12.99
CA GLY A 75 -0.17 -11.84 -12.94
C GLY A 75 -0.48 -10.38 -12.62
N PRO A 76 -1.32 -9.69 -13.42
CA PRO A 76 -1.73 -8.32 -13.18
C PRO A 76 -2.41 -8.11 -11.82
N LEU A 77 -3.31 -9.00 -11.41
CA LEU A 77 -3.95 -8.91 -10.09
C LEU A 77 -2.93 -9.02 -8.95
N LYS A 78 -1.99 -9.95 -9.05
CA LYS A 78 -0.92 -10.08 -8.04
C LYS A 78 -0.04 -8.83 -7.97
N SER A 79 0.30 -8.22 -9.11
CA SER A 79 1.08 -6.97 -9.13
C SER A 79 0.33 -5.82 -8.47
N MET A 80 -0.99 -5.72 -8.70
CA MET A 80 -1.84 -4.71 -8.05
C MET A 80 -1.90 -4.88 -6.53
N VAL A 81 -2.10 -6.12 -6.05
CA VAL A 81 -2.09 -6.42 -4.60
C VAL A 81 -0.75 -6.06 -3.97
N THR A 82 0.36 -6.41 -4.64
CA THR A 82 1.70 -6.07 -4.14
C THR A 82 1.93 -4.56 -4.12
N ALA A 83 1.54 -3.84 -5.19
CA ALA A 83 1.63 -2.40 -5.27
C ALA A 83 0.81 -1.69 -4.18
N MET A 84 -0.43 -2.16 -3.92
CA MET A 84 -1.25 -1.64 -2.83
C MET A 84 -0.64 -1.92 -1.45
N GLY A 85 0.00 -3.08 -1.26
CA GLY A 85 0.74 -3.38 -0.04
C GLY A 85 1.92 -2.44 0.18
N HIS A 86 2.66 -2.09 -0.86
CA HIS A 86 3.71 -1.07 -0.81
C HIS A 86 3.16 0.32 -0.51
N PHE A 87 2.11 0.74 -1.22
CA PHE A 87 1.46 2.02 -0.98
C PHE A 87 0.96 2.17 0.46
N SER A 88 0.36 1.12 1.02
CA SER A 88 -0.12 1.14 2.41
C SER A 88 0.99 1.42 3.42
N ARG A 89 2.21 0.92 3.19
CA ARG A 89 3.35 1.08 4.10
C ARG A 89 4.14 2.38 3.87
N SER A 90 4.44 2.71 2.62
CA SER A 90 5.33 3.82 2.26
C SER A 90 4.59 5.09 1.86
N LYS A 91 3.29 5.02 1.58
CA LYS A 91 2.47 6.12 1.02
C LYS A 91 3.00 6.67 -0.31
N THR A 92 3.86 5.91 -1.00
CA THR A 92 4.38 6.26 -2.33
C THR A 92 3.52 5.63 -3.40
N ILE A 93 3.20 6.40 -4.44
CA ILE A 93 2.41 5.91 -5.59
C ILE A 93 3.18 4.79 -6.29
N SER A 94 2.52 3.67 -6.48
CA SER A 94 3.08 2.50 -7.15
C SER A 94 2.53 2.40 -8.57
N VAL A 95 3.39 1.98 -9.50
CA VAL A 95 2.99 1.81 -10.90
C VAL A 95 2.04 0.62 -11.03
N LEU A 96 0.84 0.89 -11.54
CA LEU A 96 -0.20 -0.10 -11.83
C LEU A 96 -0.34 -0.29 -13.35
N PRO A 97 -0.85 -1.44 -13.82
CA PRO A 97 -1.04 -1.73 -15.25
C PRO A 97 -2.23 -0.97 -15.85
N SER A 98 -2.19 0.35 -15.80
CA SER A 98 -3.29 1.26 -16.20
C SER A 98 -3.50 1.38 -17.72
N GLN A 99 -2.54 0.90 -18.54
CA GLN A 99 -2.62 0.98 -20.01
C GLN A 99 -3.56 -0.05 -20.64
N ARG A 100 -4.06 -1.03 -19.89
CA ARG A 100 -5.01 -2.03 -20.38
C ARG A 100 -6.38 -1.40 -20.63
N GLN A 101 -7.09 -1.92 -21.64
CA GLN A 101 -8.43 -1.45 -22.02
C GLN A 101 -9.57 -2.35 -21.48
N ASP A 102 -9.23 -3.37 -20.70
CA ASP A 102 -10.16 -4.30 -20.07
C ASP A 102 -10.56 -3.85 -18.64
N GLU A 103 -11.34 -4.68 -17.95
CA GLU A 103 -11.81 -4.44 -16.58
C GLU A 103 -10.66 -4.33 -15.58
N ILE A 104 -9.56 -5.06 -15.82
CA ILE A 104 -8.34 -4.99 -14.99
C ILE A 104 -7.68 -3.62 -15.18
N GLY A 105 -7.64 -3.09 -16.39
CA GLY A 105 -7.15 -1.76 -16.68
C GLY A 105 -8.03 -0.66 -16.07
N LEU A 106 -9.35 -0.83 -16.08
CA LEU A 106 -10.28 0.08 -15.41
C LEU A 106 -10.01 0.10 -13.89
N LEU A 107 -9.92 -1.07 -13.28
CA LEU A 107 -9.59 -1.20 -11.86
C LEU A 107 -8.22 -0.57 -11.52
N ALA A 108 -7.22 -0.78 -12.38
CA ALA A 108 -5.90 -0.18 -12.20
C ALA A 108 -5.95 1.36 -12.22
N ARG A 109 -6.72 1.95 -13.14
CA ARG A 109 -6.93 3.41 -13.21
C ARG A 109 -7.62 3.95 -11.97
N SER A 110 -8.73 3.30 -11.55
CA SER A 110 -9.46 3.71 -10.34
C SER A 110 -8.59 3.62 -9.08
N LEU A 111 -7.77 2.57 -8.94
CA LEU A 111 -6.83 2.44 -7.83
C LEU A 111 -5.73 3.52 -7.87
N ASN A 112 -5.24 3.85 -9.07
CA ASN A 112 -4.23 4.90 -9.23
C ASN A 112 -4.79 6.28 -8.86
N GLU A 113 -6.01 6.60 -9.32
CA GLU A 113 -6.72 7.82 -8.95
C GLU A 113 -6.95 7.91 -7.44
N MET A 114 -7.37 6.81 -6.82
CA MET A 114 -7.52 6.73 -5.36
C MET A 114 -6.18 6.95 -4.63
N GLN A 115 -5.08 6.37 -5.10
CA GLN A 115 -3.75 6.60 -4.51
C GLN A 115 -3.36 8.08 -4.59
N THR A 116 -3.54 8.71 -5.76
CA THR A 116 -3.22 10.12 -5.98
C THR A 116 -4.04 11.00 -5.05
N THR A 117 -5.36 10.84 -5.05
CA THR A 117 -6.27 11.60 -4.17
C THR A 117 -5.90 11.45 -2.69
N LEU A 118 -5.54 10.23 -2.27
CA LEU A 118 -5.17 9.98 -0.88
C LEU A 118 -3.85 10.67 -0.50
N VAL A 119 -2.86 10.68 -1.39
CA VAL A 119 -1.58 11.39 -1.17
C VAL A 119 -1.81 12.89 -1.09
N ASP A 120 -2.63 13.45 -1.99
CA ASP A 120 -2.95 14.87 -2.00
C ASP A 120 -3.69 15.30 -0.72
N ASN A 121 -4.69 14.53 -0.30
CA ASN A 121 -5.41 14.79 0.95
C ASN A 121 -4.50 14.71 2.18
N LEU A 122 -3.59 13.74 2.22
CA LEU A 122 -2.62 13.63 3.32
C LEU A 122 -1.67 14.84 3.36
N ARG A 123 -1.25 15.33 2.20
CA ARG A 123 -0.42 16.53 2.08
C ARG A 123 -1.16 17.77 2.56
N GLU A 124 -2.37 17.99 2.08
CA GLU A 124 -3.21 19.12 2.50
C GLU A 124 -3.47 19.11 4.01
N LEU A 125 -3.80 17.93 4.56
CA LEU A 125 -3.98 17.77 6.00
C LEU A 125 -2.70 18.10 6.79
N GLN A 126 -1.54 17.71 6.26
CA GLN A 126 -0.25 17.96 6.89
C GLN A 126 0.11 19.45 6.87
N GLU A 127 -0.12 20.14 5.75
CA GLU A 127 0.06 21.59 5.60
C GLU A 127 -0.90 22.36 6.51
N SER A 128 -2.18 21.98 6.53
CA SER A 128 -3.17 22.56 7.44
C SER A 128 -2.79 22.39 8.92
N ARG A 129 -2.35 21.18 9.28
CA ARG A 129 -1.88 20.91 10.65
C ARG A 129 -0.66 21.74 11.04
N GLN A 130 0.29 21.93 10.12
CA GLN A 130 1.46 22.78 10.37
C GLN A 130 1.04 24.23 10.56
N THR A 131 0.15 24.73 9.72
CA THR A 131 -0.39 26.10 9.81
C THR A 131 -1.12 26.31 11.13
N LEU A 132 -2.01 25.39 11.50
CA LEU A 132 -2.72 25.45 12.77
C LEU A 132 -1.77 25.40 13.97
N LYS A 133 -0.74 24.56 13.92
CA LYS A 133 0.29 24.50 14.96
C LYS A 133 1.07 25.81 15.06
N HIS A 134 1.41 26.40 13.91
CA HIS A 134 2.09 27.70 13.88
C HIS A 134 1.21 28.80 14.49
N LEU A 135 -0.05 28.92 14.09
CA LEU A 135 -1.00 29.88 14.64
C LEU A 135 -1.26 29.66 16.13
N ALA A 136 -1.29 28.39 16.59
CA ALA A 136 -1.47 28.09 18.02
C ALA A 136 -0.24 28.44 18.88
N GLN A 137 0.94 28.60 18.29
CA GLN A 137 2.21 28.76 18.98
C GLN A 137 2.87 30.15 18.75
N HIS A 138 2.43 30.90 17.74
CA HIS A 138 3.03 32.19 17.38
C HIS A 138 1.99 33.30 17.38
N ASP A 139 2.45 34.51 17.61
CA ASP A 139 1.65 35.73 17.46
C ASP A 139 1.48 36.03 15.96
N PRO A 140 0.25 36.20 15.45
CA PRO A 140 0.01 36.35 14.02
C PRO A 140 0.52 37.65 13.42
N LEU A 141 0.72 38.69 14.25
CA LEU A 141 1.19 39.97 13.77
C LEU A 141 2.72 40.02 13.65
N THR A 142 3.42 39.58 14.71
CA THR A 142 4.89 39.71 14.81
C THR A 142 5.65 38.44 14.40
N GLY A 143 4.97 37.29 14.31
CA GLY A 143 5.59 35.97 14.07
C GLY A 143 6.37 35.44 15.27
N LEU A 144 6.44 36.14 16.36
CA LEU A 144 7.13 35.71 17.58
C LEU A 144 6.37 34.57 18.29
N PRO A 145 7.04 33.74 19.10
CA PRO A 145 6.41 32.89 20.06
C PRO A 145 5.33 33.58 20.86
N ASN A 146 4.13 33.02 20.89
CA ASN A 146 3.06 33.52 21.74
C ASN A 146 3.25 33.06 23.20
N ARG A 147 2.35 33.48 24.10
CA ARG A 147 2.37 33.12 25.53
C ARG A 147 2.49 31.58 25.75
N ALA A 148 1.82 30.77 24.93
CA ALA A 148 1.81 29.32 25.10
C ALA A 148 3.19 28.72 24.75
N LEU A 149 3.74 29.05 23.59
CA LEU A 149 5.05 28.57 23.17
C LEU A 149 6.18 29.12 24.06
N PHE A 150 6.09 30.39 24.48
CA PHE A 150 7.07 30.95 25.38
C PHE A 150 7.12 30.24 26.75
N LYS A 151 5.94 29.92 27.32
CA LYS A 151 5.84 29.14 28.56
C LYS A 151 6.46 27.76 28.44
N ASP A 152 6.25 27.08 27.32
CA ASP A 152 6.84 25.78 27.03
C ASP A 152 8.37 25.86 26.97
N ARG A 153 8.92 26.81 26.19
CA ARG A 153 10.36 27.07 26.10
C ARG A 153 11.00 27.44 27.46
N LEU A 154 10.32 28.25 28.24
CA LEU A 154 10.77 28.62 29.60
C LEU A 154 10.86 27.36 30.48
N SER A 155 9.87 26.48 30.45
CA SER A 155 9.87 25.24 31.23
C SER A 155 11.04 24.34 30.86
N HIS A 156 11.33 24.22 29.56
CA HIS A 156 12.46 23.49 29.06
C HIS A 156 13.80 24.10 29.49
N ALA A 157 13.92 25.43 29.35
CA ALA A 157 15.12 26.15 29.73
C ALA A 157 15.44 26.05 31.25
N ILE A 158 14.40 26.14 32.10
CA ILE A 158 14.54 25.93 33.55
C ILE A 158 15.04 24.51 33.84
N THR A 159 14.50 23.51 33.17
CA THR A 159 14.90 22.10 33.35
C THR A 159 16.35 21.90 32.94
N GLN A 160 16.77 22.51 31.82
CA GLN A 160 18.13 22.46 31.32
C GLN A 160 19.10 23.18 32.27
N ALA A 161 18.79 24.42 32.69
CA ALA A 161 19.61 25.18 33.60
C ALA A 161 19.84 24.44 34.94
N ARG A 162 18.82 23.74 35.45
CA ARG A 162 18.98 22.91 36.66
C ARG A 162 19.95 21.76 36.46
N ARG A 163 19.95 21.10 35.29
CA ARG A 163 20.87 20.00 34.99
C ARG A 163 22.31 20.49 34.88
N ASP A 164 22.49 21.61 34.18
CA ASP A 164 23.80 22.15 33.84
C ASP A 164 24.34 23.07 34.96
N ARG A 165 23.58 23.28 36.04
CA ARG A 165 23.86 24.25 37.11
C ARG A 165 24.06 25.68 36.56
N GLY A 166 23.42 25.96 35.41
CA GLY A 166 23.48 27.25 34.75
C GLY A 166 22.42 28.22 35.30
N ARG A 167 22.44 29.43 34.76
CA ARG A 167 21.50 30.52 35.09
C ARG A 167 20.75 30.90 33.82
N LEU A 168 19.55 31.45 34.00
CA LEU A 168 18.75 32.06 32.95
C LEU A 168 18.17 33.39 33.49
N ALA A 169 17.85 34.32 32.58
CA ALA A 169 17.10 35.51 32.94
C ALA A 169 15.84 35.59 32.07
N MET A 170 14.83 36.22 32.63
CA MET A 170 13.59 36.54 31.92
C MET A 170 13.34 38.05 32.09
N LEU A 171 13.23 38.76 30.98
CA LEU A 171 12.94 40.17 30.93
C LEU A 171 11.54 40.40 30.42
N PHE A 172 10.80 41.28 31.06
CA PHE A 172 9.55 41.82 30.55
C PHE A 172 9.81 43.18 29.90
N VAL A 173 9.32 43.37 28.70
CA VAL A 173 9.51 44.56 27.89
C VAL A 173 8.15 45.08 27.47
N ASP A 174 7.91 46.37 27.73
CA ASP A 174 6.70 47.09 27.38
C ASP A 174 7.04 48.29 26.50
N LEU A 175 6.19 48.63 25.53
CA LEU A 175 6.45 49.75 24.64
C LEU A 175 5.78 51.03 25.16
N ASP A 176 6.59 51.88 25.77
CA ASP A 176 6.11 53.17 26.29
C ASP A 176 5.42 54.02 25.20
N GLY A 177 4.23 54.50 25.51
CA GLY A 177 3.48 55.39 24.62
C GLY A 177 2.76 54.69 23.47
N PHE A 178 2.74 53.33 23.43
CA PHE A 178 2.07 52.56 22.35
C PHE A 178 0.60 52.96 22.16
N LYS A 179 -0.13 53.16 23.26
CA LYS A 179 -1.53 53.62 23.22
C LYS A 179 -1.66 54.98 22.52
N ALA A 180 -0.78 55.93 22.82
CA ALA A 180 -0.81 57.27 22.21
C ALA A 180 -0.57 57.20 20.68
N ILE A 181 0.23 56.25 20.22
CA ILE A 181 0.45 56.03 18.78
C ILE A 181 -0.81 55.49 18.13
N ASN A 182 -1.48 54.52 18.76
CA ASN A 182 -2.73 53.99 18.27
C ASN A 182 -3.83 55.07 18.20
N ASP A 183 -3.95 55.86 19.27
CA ASP A 183 -4.96 56.91 19.38
C ASP A 183 -4.70 58.08 18.39
N GLY A 184 -3.43 58.39 18.12
CA GLY A 184 -3.05 59.49 17.23
C GLY A 184 -2.91 59.09 15.74
N HIS A 185 -2.47 57.89 15.45
CA HIS A 185 -2.11 57.44 14.08
C HIS A 185 -2.86 56.20 13.63
N GLY A 186 -3.75 55.64 14.46
CA GLY A 186 -4.55 54.44 14.17
C GLY A 186 -3.82 53.12 14.42
N HIS A 187 -4.60 52.05 14.53
CA HIS A 187 -4.10 50.70 14.85
C HIS A 187 -3.06 50.17 13.83
N HIS A 188 -3.20 50.58 12.57
CA HIS A 188 -2.22 50.17 11.55
C HIS A 188 -0.80 50.70 11.85
N ALA A 189 -0.68 51.93 12.36
CA ALA A 189 0.61 52.46 12.75
C ALA A 189 1.18 51.74 13.98
N GLY A 190 0.32 51.37 14.94
CA GLY A 190 0.69 50.54 16.07
C GLY A 190 1.16 49.14 15.66
N ASP A 191 0.48 48.49 14.70
CA ASP A 191 0.88 47.19 14.16
C ASP A 191 2.27 47.25 13.51
N LEU A 192 2.54 48.28 12.70
CA LEU A 192 3.86 48.50 12.11
C LEU A 192 4.95 48.73 13.18
N LEU A 193 4.64 49.47 14.25
CA LEU A 193 5.55 49.67 15.37
C LEU A 193 5.87 48.31 16.07
N LEU A 194 4.86 47.48 16.34
CA LEU A 194 5.03 46.18 16.97
C LEU A 194 5.89 45.26 16.11
N VAL A 195 5.66 45.22 14.80
CA VAL A 195 6.49 44.45 13.86
C VAL A 195 7.93 44.98 13.84
N GLY A 196 8.12 46.30 13.75
CA GLY A 196 9.45 46.92 13.77
C GLY A 196 10.21 46.68 15.07
N ALA A 197 9.53 46.80 16.21
CA ALA A 197 10.11 46.50 17.53
C ALA A 197 10.52 45.02 17.64
N SER A 198 9.65 44.09 17.22
CA SER A 198 9.94 42.66 17.26
C SER A 198 11.18 42.29 16.44
N GLN A 199 11.32 42.84 15.23
CA GLN A 199 12.48 42.60 14.36
C GLN A 199 13.79 43.14 14.99
N ARG A 200 13.74 44.29 15.59
CA ARG A 200 14.93 44.88 16.30
C ARG A 200 15.32 44.02 17.50
N MET A 201 14.34 43.61 18.33
CA MET A 201 14.60 42.76 19.48
C MET A 201 15.24 41.43 19.08
N VAL A 202 14.73 40.80 18.02
CA VAL A 202 15.32 39.55 17.48
C VAL A 202 16.78 39.76 17.07
N GLY A 203 17.11 40.92 16.51
CA GLY A 203 18.51 41.25 16.16
C GLY A 203 19.44 41.50 17.34
N CYS A 204 18.91 41.69 18.54
CA CYS A 204 19.69 41.98 19.76
C CYS A 204 19.99 40.73 20.60
N VAL A 205 19.37 39.60 20.34
CA VAL A 205 19.52 38.36 21.12
C VAL A 205 20.20 37.25 20.32
N ARG A 206 20.74 36.26 21.03
CA ARG A 206 21.40 35.09 20.42
C ARG A 206 20.37 34.09 19.92
N ALA A 207 20.77 33.23 19.00
CA ALA A 207 19.89 32.15 18.45
C ALA A 207 19.37 31.17 19.52
N ALA A 208 20.07 31.05 20.66
CA ALA A 208 19.66 30.22 21.79
C ALA A 208 18.58 30.89 22.65
N ASP A 209 18.47 32.20 22.60
CA ASP A 209 17.51 33.00 23.39
C ASP A 209 16.13 32.97 22.72
N THR A 210 15.10 33.30 23.48
CA THR A 210 13.73 33.34 22.98
C THR A 210 13.08 34.68 23.27
N ILE A 211 12.52 35.29 22.24
CA ILE A 211 11.62 36.41 22.39
C ILE A 211 10.19 35.94 22.13
N GLY A 212 9.25 36.41 22.94
CA GLY A 212 7.84 36.17 22.77
C GLY A 212 7.02 37.44 22.91
N ARG A 213 5.82 37.46 22.30
CA ARG A 213 4.82 38.51 22.54
C ARG A 213 3.66 37.91 23.32
N LEU A 214 3.32 38.52 24.46
CA LEU A 214 2.27 38.03 25.36
C LEU A 214 0.88 38.54 24.98
N GLY A 215 0.83 39.70 24.31
CA GLY A 215 -0.38 40.39 23.85
C GLY A 215 -0.19 41.91 23.94
N GLY A 216 -0.97 42.70 23.18
CA GLY A 216 -0.81 44.16 23.18
C GLY A 216 0.62 44.60 22.82
N ASP A 217 1.22 45.37 23.66
CA ASP A 217 2.57 45.90 23.60
C ASP A 217 3.57 45.14 24.52
N GLU A 218 3.13 44.05 25.18
CA GLU A 218 3.94 43.26 26.09
C GLU A 218 4.79 42.23 25.35
N PHE A 219 6.10 42.32 25.49
CA PHE A 219 7.09 41.34 25.04
C PHE A 219 7.81 40.72 26.22
N VAL A 220 8.35 39.53 26.00
CA VAL A 220 9.20 38.81 26.95
C VAL A 220 10.44 38.30 26.25
N VAL A 221 11.56 38.34 26.96
CA VAL A 221 12.82 37.79 26.48
C VAL A 221 13.32 36.78 27.49
N LEU A 222 13.68 35.60 27.01
CA LEU A 222 14.32 34.54 27.78
C LEU A 222 15.77 34.42 27.34
N LEU A 223 16.69 34.77 28.19
CA LEU A 223 18.12 34.61 28.01
C LEU A 223 18.56 33.30 28.66
N THR A 224 19.20 32.46 27.87
CA THR A 224 19.70 31.15 28.32
C THR A 224 21.23 31.23 28.50
N SER A 225 21.77 30.48 29.47
CA SER A 225 23.21 30.35 29.68
C SER A 225 23.91 31.72 30.03
N ILE A 226 23.39 32.42 31.04
CA ILE A 226 24.03 33.59 31.60
C ILE A 226 25.10 33.18 32.64
N GLU A 227 26.30 33.76 32.53
CA GLU A 227 27.39 33.48 33.49
C GLU A 227 27.31 34.45 34.67
N GLN A 228 27.04 35.70 34.42
CA GLN A 228 26.94 36.76 35.44
C GLN A 228 25.64 37.56 35.29
N ALA A 229 25.19 38.20 36.39
CA ALA A 229 23.97 39.02 36.35
C ALA A 229 24.09 40.24 35.42
N GLN A 230 25.29 40.64 35.06
CA GLN A 230 25.56 41.71 34.10
C GLN A 230 25.41 41.31 32.64
N ASP A 231 25.29 40.01 32.36
CA ASP A 231 25.10 39.46 31.00
C ASP A 231 23.60 39.49 30.56
N ALA A 232 22.72 39.84 31.46
CA ALA A 232 21.28 40.02 31.23
C ALA A 232 20.94 41.52 31.07
#